data_90b009c0b29db36cbaa9ff8ccc625196
#
_entry.id   90b009c0b29db36cbaa9ff8ccc625196
#
_cell.length_a   1.000
_cell.length_b   1.000
_cell.length_c   1.000
_cell.angle_alpha   90.00
_cell.angle_beta   90.00
_cell.angle_gamma   90.00
#
_symmetry.space_group_name_H-M   'P 1'
#
loop_
_entity.id
_entity.type
_entity.pdbx_description
1 polymer ?
#
loop_
_entity_poly.entity_id
_entity_poly.type
_entity_poly.pdbx_seq_one_letter_code
_entity_poly.pdbx_strand_id
1 'polypeptide(L)'
;RLEAIGVRVKIIPFGKVNAIARALIACFDPSMPLQCAIFYSKHFKSEVRRSLVRHTPDIVYAVTIRGLENLVDYEGPLFVDMVDSMALNFSRRIRLSTGVKRWLLKFEFQRVRDYERNTAQRAVRSYVVSNIDEEAVASDRVSTIPLGIDENIFYRISEVQKEPTLIFTGNMSYQPNVDAVLWFYENCWDALKSELPSLRLVVAGRSPTSGVLELGSEPMITVTGSVPEIAPLINSALVA
;
A
#
# COMPACT_ATOMS: atom_id res chain seq x y z
N ARG A 1 -4.93 9.77 -17.60
CA ARG A 1 -6.12 8.91 -17.37
C ARG A 1 -7.21 9.66 -16.61
N LEU A 2 -6.87 10.33 -15.47
CA LEU A 2 -7.86 11.12 -14.71
C LEU A 2 -8.43 12.30 -15.50
N GLU A 3 -7.58 13.02 -16.25
CA GLU A 3 -8.01 14.15 -17.09
C GLU A 3 -8.98 13.71 -18.20
N ALA A 4 -8.83 12.48 -18.72
CA ALA A 4 -9.71 11.92 -19.74
C ALA A 4 -11.17 11.72 -19.27
N ILE A 5 -11.39 11.66 -17.95
CA ILE A 5 -12.73 11.57 -17.33
C ILE A 5 -13.19 12.90 -16.71
N GLY A 6 -12.57 14.03 -17.13
CA GLY A 6 -12.95 15.37 -16.71
C GLY A 6 -12.38 15.82 -15.36
N VAL A 7 -11.47 15.04 -14.75
CA VAL A 7 -10.82 15.41 -13.49
C VAL A 7 -9.68 16.38 -13.76
N ARG A 8 -9.69 17.54 -13.09
CA ARG A 8 -8.56 18.49 -13.14
C ARG A 8 -7.45 18.00 -12.19
N VAL A 9 -6.27 17.76 -12.75
CA VAL A 9 -5.11 17.26 -12.01
C VAL A 9 -4.08 18.38 -11.80
N LYS A 10 -3.62 18.56 -10.56
CA LYS A 10 -2.52 19.45 -10.22
C LYS A 10 -1.44 18.67 -9.49
N ILE A 11 -0.28 18.55 -10.11
CA ILE A 11 0.89 17.88 -9.53
C ILE A 11 1.76 18.93 -8.85
N ILE A 12 2.08 18.71 -7.57
CA ILE A 12 2.93 19.59 -6.80
C ILE A 12 4.22 18.84 -6.50
N PRO A 13 5.38 19.35 -6.97
CA PRO A 13 6.65 18.67 -6.78
C PRO A 13 7.06 18.63 -5.30
N PHE A 14 7.66 17.54 -4.89
CA PHE A 14 8.05 17.26 -3.52
C PHE A 14 9.58 17.20 -3.36
N GLY A 15 10.14 18.07 -2.51
CA GLY A 15 11.59 18.14 -2.27
C GLY A 15 12.06 17.13 -1.21
N LYS A 16 12.88 16.14 -1.63
CA LYS A 16 13.40 15.07 -0.74
C LYS A 16 14.26 15.60 0.41
N VAL A 17 15.10 16.61 0.18
CA VAL A 17 16.00 17.17 1.20
C VAL A 17 15.21 17.76 2.37
N ASN A 18 14.17 18.51 2.06
CA ASN A 18 13.28 19.09 3.09
C ASN A 18 12.48 18.02 3.85
N ALA A 19 12.29 16.82 3.28
CA ALA A 19 11.61 15.72 3.93
C ALA A 19 12.42 15.16 5.11
N ILE A 20 13.72 14.99 4.95
CA ILE A 20 14.62 14.50 6.01
C ILE A 20 14.66 15.49 7.17
N ALA A 21 14.83 16.79 6.89
CA ALA A 21 14.84 17.82 7.93
C ALA A 21 13.52 17.82 8.73
N ARG A 22 12.37 17.69 8.05
CA ARG A 22 11.06 17.60 8.72
C ARG A 22 10.92 16.34 9.58
N ALA A 23 11.40 15.19 9.10
CA ALA A 23 11.40 13.95 9.86
C ALA A 23 12.21 14.10 11.16
N LEU A 24 13.37 14.75 11.11
CA LEU A 24 14.20 15.04 12.29
C LEU A 24 13.46 15.96 13.29
N ILE A 25 12.82 17.02 12.82
CA ILE A 25 12.04 17.91 13.69
C ILE A 25 10.86 17.13 14.33
N ALA A 26 10.17 16.31 13.56
CA ALA A 26 9.05 15.53 14.05
C ALA A 26 9.46 14.43 15.07
N CYS A 27 10.74 14.08 15.18
CA CYS A 27 11.20 13.21 16.27
C CYS A 27 10.94 13.82 17.65
N PHE A 28 10.89 15.15 17.74
CA PHE A 28 10.63 15.90 18.98
C PHE A 28 9.14 16.24 19.20
N ASP A 29 8.27 15.94 18.22
CA ASP A 29 6.83 16.12 18.32
C ASP A 29 6.14 14.75 18.48
N PRO A 30 5.65 14.40 19.67
CA PRO A 30 5.01 13.11 19.91
C PRO A 30 3.65 12.96 19.22
N SER A 31 3.03 14.05 18.79
CA SER A 31 1.70 14.03 18.16
C SER A 31 1.73 13.74 16.66
N MET A 32 2.87 13.99 15.99
CA MET A 32 2.99 13.88 14.54
C MET A 32 3.78 12.61 14.12
N PRO A 33 3.16 11.65 13.43
CA PRO A 33 3.89 10.52 12.87
C PRO A 33 4.96 10.95 11.87
N LEU A 34 6.13 10.27 11.90
CA LEU A 34 7.25 10.61 11.00
C LEU A 34 6.84 10.61 9.53
N GLN A 35 6.00 9.67 9.14
CA GLN A 35 5.51 9.60 7.75
C GLN A 35 4.64 10.80 7.39
N CYS A 36 3.79 11.31 8.30
CA CYS A 36 3.00 12.52 8.05
C CYS A 36 3.90 13.75 7.96
N ALA A 37 4.89 13.86 8.84
CA ALA A 37 5.88 14.95 8.81
C ALA A 37 6.69 14.97 7.52
N ILE A 38 7.12 13.80 7.02
CA ILE A 38 7.83 13.68 5.74
C ILE A 38 7.01 14.30 4.61
N PHE A 39 5.71 14.01 4.53
CA PHE A 39 4.82 14.47 3.46
C PHE A 39 4.22 15.86 3.68
N TYR A 40 4.47 16.51 4.82
CA TYR A 40 4.10 17.91 5.01
C TYR A 40 4.93 18.84 4.13
N SER A 41 4.29 19.83 3.50
CA SER A 41 4.96 20.85 2.72
C SER A 41 4.22 22.17 2.79
N LYS A 42 4.90 23.24 3.23
CA LYS A 42 4.31 24.60 3.24
C LYS A 42 3.80 25.02 1.87
N HIS A 43 4.52 24.65 0.80
CA HIS A 43 4.10 24.92 -0.56
C HIS A 43 2.83 24.14 -0.91
N PHE A 44 2.79 22.84 -0.62
CA PHE A 44 1.60 22.01 -0.86
C PHE A 44 0.41 22.52 -0.06
N LYS A 45 0.58 22.79 1.25
CA LYS A 45 -0.46 23.38 2.11
C LYS A 45 -1.02 24.68 1.51
N SER A 46 -0.15 25.58 1.04
CA SER A 46 -0.60 26.85 0.45
C SER A 46 -1.37 26.64 -0.86
N GLU A 47 -0.98 25.68 -1.68
CA GLU A 47 -1.68 25.34 -2.94
C GLU A 47 -3.04 24.69 -2.66
N VAL A 48 -3.11 23.80 -1.68
CA VAL A 48 -4.38 23.22 -1.21
C VAL A 48 -5.31 24.33 -0.74
N ARG A 49 -4.83 25.25 0.13
CA ARG A 49 -5.63 26.39 0.63
C ARG A 49 -6.13 27.28 -0.52
N ARG A 50 -5.28 27.60 -1.50
CA ARG A 50 -5.70 28.36 -2.69
C ARG A 50 -6.78 27.63 -3.49
N SER A 51 -6.65 26.32 -3.63
CA SER A 51 -7.62 25.49 -4.35
C SER A 51 -8.96 25.46 -3.63
N LEU A 52 -8.96 25.30 -2.30
CA LEU A 52 -10.17 25.31 -1.46
C LEU A 52 -10.91 26.64 -1.55
N VAL A 53 -10.19 27.77 -1.48
CA VAL A 53 -10.78 29.11 -1.61
C VAL A 53 -11.33 29.34 -3.03
N ARG A 54 -10.60 28.89 -4.06
CA ARG A 54 -11.02 29.10 -5.46
C ARG A 54 -12.22 28.28 -5.86
N HIS A 55 -12.32 27.04 -5.40
CA HIS A 55 -13.30 26.07 -5.88
C HIS A 55 -14.44 25.83 -4.89
N THR A 56 -14.29 26.24 -3.64
CA THR A 56 -15.31 26.07 -2.56
C THR A 56 -15.99 24.69 -2.62
N PRO A 57 -15.22 23.59 -2.52
CA PRO A 57 -15.78 22.25 -2.71
C PRO A 57 -16.78 21.90 -1.60
N ASP A 58 -17.85 21.19 -1.93
CA ASP A 58 -18.81 20.69 -0.96
C ASP A 58 -18.19 19.66 -0.01
N ILE A 59 -17.24 18.86 -0.52
CA ILE A 59 -16.49 17.87 0.26
C ILE A 59 -15.01 17.87 -0.13
N VAL A 60 -14.16 17.46 0.80
CA VAL A 60 -12.75 17.11 0.54
C VAL A 60 -12.55 15.63 0.83
N TYR A 61 -11.99 14.92 -0.14
CA TYR A 61 -11.63 13.52 -0.02
C TYR A 61 -10.11 13.38 -0.03
N ALA A 62 -9.55 12.90 1.06
CA ALA A 62 -8.11 12.71 1.22
C ALA A 62 -7.75 11.23 1.16
N VAL A 63 -6.73 10.89 0.39
CA VAL A 63 -6.22 9.51 0.30
C VAL A 63 -4.92 9.40 1.07
N THR A 64 -4.87 8.47 1.98
CA THR A 64 -3.87 8.20 3.01
C THR A 64 -3.75 9.30 4.07
N ILE A 65 -3.41 8.92 5.30
CA ILE A 65 -3.22 9.88 6.40
C ILE A 65 -1.97 10.77 6.21
N ARG A 66 -1.05 10.39 5.32
CA ARG A 66 0.24 11.07 5.13
C ARG A 66 0.11 12.51 4.66
N GLY A 67 -0.94 12.84 3.92
CA GLY A 67 -1.16 14.18 3.37
C GLY A 67 -1.98 15.12 4.26
N LEU A 68 -2.56 14.62 5.36
CA LEU A 68 -3.57 15.34 6.14
C LEU A 68 -3.05 16.58 6.86
N GLU A 69 -1.75 16.64 7.19
CA GLU A 69 -1.14 17.84 7.77
C GLU A 69 -1.24 19.06 6.86
N ASN A 70 -1.41 18.86 5.56
CA ASN A 70 -1.63 19.95 4.62
C ASN A 70 -3.09 20.43 4.59
N LEU A 71 -3.99 19.73 5.28
CA LEU A 71 -5.42 20.02 5.43
C LEU A 71 -5.81 20.42 6.86
N VAL A 72 -4.85 20.66 7.75
CA VAL A 72 -5.12 20.92 9.19
C VAL A 72 -6.07 22.09 9.42
N ASP A 73 -6.02 23.13 8.58
CA ASP A 73 -6.85 24.33 8.67
C ASP A 73 -8.20 24.21 7.92
N TYR A 74 -8.53 23.04 7.38
CA TYR A 74 -9.80 22.83 6.68
C TYR A 74 -10.88 22.40 7.67
N GLU A 75 -11.96 23.17 7.74
CA GLU A 75 -13.09 22.96 8.66
C GLU A 75 -14.34 22.36 7.97
N GLY A 76 -14.31 22.22 6.65
CA GLY A 76 -15.44 21.65 5.89
C GLY A 76 -15.53 20.13 6.00
N PRO A 77 -16.53 19.52 5.29
CA PRO A 77 -16.72 18.09 5.28
C PRO A 77 -15.53 17.34 4.70
N LEU A 78 -14.82 16.59 5.57
CA LEU A 78 -13.64 15.80 5.23
C LEU A 78 -13.95 14.32 5.24
N PHE A 79 -13.66 13.64 4.15
CA PHE A 79 -13.66 12.18 4.03
C PHE A 79 -12.22 11.70 3.85
N VAL A 80 -11.85 10.61 4.53
CA VAL A 80 -10.47 10.11 4.50
C VAL A 80 -10.46 8.63 4.12
N ASP A 81 -9.81 8.31 3.03
CA ASP A 81 -9.48 6.95 2.68
C ASP A 81 -8.09 6.64 3.26
N MET A 82 -8.05 5.92 4.37
CA MET A 82 -6.79 5.51 5.01
C MET A 82 -6.11 4.40 4.21
N VAL A 83 -6.86 3.67 3.37
CA VAL A 83 -6.49 2.46 2.65
C VAL A 83 -6.30 1.29 3.62
N ASP A 84 -5.25 1.32 4.43
CA ASP A 84 -4.94 0.37 5.49
C ASP A 84 -4.58 1.11 6.79
N SER A 85 -4.69 0.40 7.93
CA SER A 85 -4.17 0.93 9.19
C SER A 85 -2.65 0.81 9.23
N MET A 86 -1.98 1.95 9.20
CA MET A 86 -0.54 2.00 9.38
C MET A 86 -0.13 1.54 10.79
N ALA A 87 -0.96 1.79 11.81
CA ALA A 87 -0.72 1.30 13.15
C ALA A 87 -0.71 -0.24 13.17
N LEU A 88 -1.65 -0.89 12.49
CA LEU A 88 -1.67 -2.34 12.35
C LEU A 88 -0.39 -2.86 11.68
N ASN A 89 0.07 -2.20 10.62
CA ASN A 89 1.32 -2.53 9.94
C ASN A 89 2.54 -2.39 10.87
N PHE A 90 2.60 -1.33 11.68
CA PHE A 90 3.64 -1.17 12.69
C PHE A 90 3.57 -2.28 13.75
N SER A 91 2.38 -2.65 14.22
CA SER A 91 2.20 -3.72 15.22
C SER A 91 2.76 -5.05 14.75
N ARG A 92 2.52 -5.41 13.48
CA ARG A 92 3.06 -6.62 12.84
C ARG A 92 4.60 -6.58 12.78
N ARG A 93 5.18 -5.46 12.37
CA ARG A 93 6.64 -5.27 12.30
C ARG A 93 7.31 -5.31 13.68
N ILE A 94 6.65 -4.83 14.73
CA ILE A 94 7.14 -4.89 16.11
C ILE A 94 7.33 -6.33 16.56
N ARG A 95 6.42 -7.24 16.18
CA ARG A 95 6.49 -8.67 16.54
C ARG A 95 7.74 -9.34 15.96
N LEU A 96 8.17 -8.92 14.77
CA LEU A 96 9.33 -9.46 14.05
C LEU A 96 10.64 -8.71 14.35
N SER A 97 10.62 -7.73 15.25
CA SER A 97 11.78 -6.86 15.51
C SER A 97 12.30 -7.01 16.93
N THR A 98 13.59 -6.77 17.12
CA THR A 98 14.27 -6.85 18.44
C THR A 98 15.09 -5.57 18.70
N GLY A 99 15.56 -5.41 19.93
CA GLY A 99 16.47 -4.34 20.33
C GLY A 99 15.95 -2.92 20.07
N VAL A 100 16.84 -2.02 19.69
CA VAL A 100 16.55 -0.60 19.46
C VAL A 100 15.50 -0.41 18.36
N LYS A 101 15.54 -1.24 17.30
CA LYS A 101 14.56 -1.18 16.21
C LYS A 101 13.13 -1.40 16.74
N ARG A 102 12.94 -2.38 17.63
CA ARG A 102 11.64 -2.65 18.24
C ARG A 102 11.14 -1.46 19.07
N TRP A 103 12.05 -0.81 19.81
CA TRP A 103 11.71 0.37 20.61
C TRP A 103 11.26 1.54 19.74
N LEU A 104 12.01 1.86 18.67
CA LEU A 104 11.65 2.90 17.71
C LEU A 104 10.28 2.63 17.03
N LEU A 105 10.04 1.37 16.64
CA LEU A 105 8.77 0.98 16.04
C LEU A 105 7.60 1.11 17.01
N LYS A 106 7.80 0.80 18.30
CA LYS A 106 6.77 0.99 19.34
C LYS A 106 6.44 2.47 19.55
N PHE A 107 7.45 3.34 19.55
CA PHE A 107 7.25 4.77 19.67
C PHE A 107 6.44 5.31 18.50
N GLU A 108 6.81 4.96 17.27
CA GLU A 108 6.07 5.39 16.08
C GLU A 108 4.67 4.76 16.00
N PHE A 109 4.50 3.53 16.42
CA PHE A 109 3.19 2.87 16.51
C PHE A 109 2.19 3.67 17.34
N GLN A 110 2.58 4.15 18.52
CA GLN A 110 1.68 4.93 19.38
C GLN A 110 1.25 6.22 18.67
N ARG A 111 2.19 6.93 18.06
CA ARG A 111 1.94 8.19 17.32
C ARG A 111 0.97 7.97 16.16
N VAL A 112 1.21 6.94 15.36
CA VAL A 112 0.37 6.61 14.21
C VAL A 112 -1.03 6.20 14.67
N ARG A 113 -1.15 5.35 15.68
CA ARG A 113 -2.44 4.91 16.21
C ARG A 113 -3.28 6.07 16.71
N ASP A 114 -2.67 6.97 17.48
CA ASP A 114 -3.38 8.12 18.03
C ASP A 114 -3.75 9.11 16.91
N TYR A 115 -2.90 9.26 15.91
CA TYR A 115 -3.16 10.09 14.73
C TYR A 115 -4.31 9.53 13.87
N GLU A 116 -4.37 8.21 13.63
CA GLU A 116 -5.46 7.55 12.89
C GLU A 116 -6.80 7.76 13.62
N ARG A 117 -6.83 7.59 14.95
CA ARG A 117 -8.03 7.83 15.77
C ARG A 117 -8.49 9.28 15.72
N ASN A 118 -7.58 10.22 15.89
CA ASN A 118 -7.89 11.64 15.79
C ASN A 118 -8.38 12.03 14.40
N THR A 119 -7.79 11.44 13.36
CA THR A 119 -8.24 11.61 11.98
C THR A 119 -9.66 11.10 11.79
N ALA A 120 -9.96 9.91 12.29
CA ALA A 120 -11.31 9.34 12.23
C ALA A 120 -12.33 10.20 12.97
N GLN A 121 -11.99 10.77 14.12
CA GLN A 121 -12.87 11.67 14.88
C GLN A 121 -13.11 13.01 14.16
N ARG A 122 -12.11 13.53 13.46
CA ARG A 122 -12.20 14.78 12.70
C ARG A 122 -12.98 14.63 11.40
N ALA A 123 -12.83 13.48 10.72
CA ALA A 123 -13.50 13.20 9.46
C ALA A 123 -15.02 12.97 9.64
N VAL A 124 -15.81 13.31 8.63
CA VAL A 124 -17.22 12.90 8.55
C VAL A 124 -17.30 11.37 8.51
N ARG A 125 -16.44 10.76 7.68
CA ARG A 125 -16.24 9.31 7.60
C ARG A 125 -14.81 8.99 7.12
N SER A 126 -14.24 7.94 7.66
CA SER A 126 -12.98 7.37 7.17
C SER A 126 -13.20 5.96 6.63
N TYR A 127 -12.37 5.55 5.70
CA TYR A 127 -12.47 4.25 5.03
C TYR A 127 -11.17 3.48 5.13
N VAL A 128 -11.30 2.17 5.23
CA VAL A 128 -10.21 1.19 5.19
C VAL A 128 -10.62 0.01 4.30
N VAL A 129 -9.65 -0.81 3.88
CA VAL A 129 -9.94 -1.89 2.91
C VAL A 129 -10.33 -3.22 3.55
N SER A 130 -10.18 -3.38 4.87
CA SER A 130 -10.53 -4.62 5.55
C SER A 130 -11.11 -4.39 6.96
N ASN A 131 -11.91 -5.35 7.43
CA ASN A 131 -12.47 -5.32 8.78
C ASN A 131 -11.37 -5.34 9.87
N ILE A 132 -10.24 -5.99 9.59
CA ILE A 132 -9.10 -6.02 10.52
C ILE A 132 -8.50 -4.62 10.70
N ASP A 133 -8.45 -3.83 9.63
CA ASP A 133 -8.01 -2.43 9.70
C ASP A 133 -9.02 -1.56 10.43
N GLU A 134 -10.33 -1.77 10.20
CA GLU A 134 -11.42 -1.07 10.90
C GLU A 134 -11.34 -1.31 12.41
N GLU A 135 -11.20 -2.57 12.83
CA GLU A 135 -11.00 -2.94 14.24
C GLU A 135 -9.73 -2.32 14.85
N ALA A 136 -8.65 -2.21 14.06
CA ALA A 136 -7.39 -1.63 14.52
C ALA A 136 -7.49 -0.13 14.79
N VAL A 137 -8.22 0.63 13.97
CA VAL A 137 -8.47 2.07 14.20
C VAL A 137 -9.45 2.27 15.36
N ALA A 138 -10.41 1.36 15.53
CA ALA A 138 -11.38 1.33 16.62
C ALA A 138 -12.17 2.64 16.79
N SER A 139 -12.86 3.06 15.72
CA SER A 139 -13.73 4.25 15.69
C SER A 139 -15.03 3.95 14.94
N ASP A 140 -16.14 4.44 15.44
CA ASP A 140 -17.49 4.34 14.83
C ASP A 140 -17.61 5.15 13.51
N ARG A 141 -16.67 6.02 13.25
CA ARG A 141 -16.58 6.81 12.00
C ARG A 141 -15.69 6.17 10.94
N VAL A 142 -15.21 4.97 11.17
CA VAL A 142 -14.49 4.17 10.16
C VAL A 142 -15.43 3.14 9.58
N SER A 143 -15.30 2.86 8.29
CA SER A 143 -16.06 1.83 7.59
C SER A 143 -15.15 1.10 6.61
N THR A 144 -15.38 -0.19 6.45
CA THR A 144 -14.66 -0.99 5.48
C THR A 144 -15.27 -0.83 4.08
N ILE A 145 -14.44 -0.48 3.11
CA ILE A 145 -14.72 -0.53 1.68
C ILE A 145 -13.64 -1.37 1.02
N PRO A 146 -13.91 -2.62 0.66
CA PRO A 146 -12.94 -3.48 0.02
C PRO A 146 -12.42 -2.89 -1.29
N LEU A 147 -11.16 -3.20 -1.62
CA LEU A 147 -10.61 -2.79 -2.91
C LEU A 147 -11.37 -3.45 -4.05
N GLY A 148 -11.78 -2.64 -5.01
CA GLY A 148 -12.32 -3.13 -6.28
C GLY A 148 -11.23 -3.68 -7.19
N ILE A 149 -11.61 -4.54 -8.11
CA ILE A 149 -10.74 -5.03 -9.18
C ILE A 149 -11.18 -4.41 -10.52
N ASP A 150 -10.21 -4.18 -11.39
CA ASP A 150 -10.51 -3.76 -12.77
C ASP A 150 -10.80 -5.01 -13.61
N GLU A 151 -12.07 -5.24 -13.91
CA GLU A 151 -12.53 -6.41 -14.68
C GLU A 151 -12.00 -6.42 -16.13
N ASN A 152 -11.49 -5.30 -16.65
CA ASN A 152 -10.81 -5.26 -17.94
C ASN A 152 -9.38 -5.80 -17.86
N ILE A 153 -8.80 -5.86 -16.65
CA ILE A 153 -7.45 -6.38 -16.41
C ILE A 153 -7.52 -7.80 -15.83
N PHE A 154 -8.46 -8.03 -14.90
CA PHE A 154 -8.66 -9.30 -14.21
C PHE A 154 -9.99 -9.92 -14.65
N TYR A 155 -10.00 -10.57 -15.80
CA TYR A 155 -11.18 -11.19 -16.36
C TYR A 155 -11.03 -12.71 -16.47
N ARG A 156 -12.16 -13.40 -16.38
CA ARG A 156 -12.20 -14.85 -16.57
C ARG A 156 -12.19 -15.17 -18.06
N ILE A 157 -11.29 -16.06 -18.46
CA ILE A 157 -11.25 -16.64 -19.80
C ILE A 157 -11.92 -18.02 -19.72
N SER A 158 -12.99 -18.21 -20.50
CA SER A 158 -13.67 -19.50 -20.60
C SER A 158 -12.80 -20.49 -21.36
N GLU A 159 -12.85 -21.76 -20.96
CA GLU A 159 -12.23 -22.88 -21.68
C GLU A 159 -10.68 -22.84 -21.78
N VAL A 160 -9.99 -22.25 -20.80
CA VAL A 160 -8.53 -22.32 -20.70
C VAL A 160 -8.13 -23.66 -20.09
N GLN A 161 -7.26 -24.37 -20.79
CA GLN A 161 -6.63 -25.57 -20.22
C GLN A 161 -5.72 -25.18 -19.06
N LYS A 162 -5.95 -25.79 -17.90
CA LYS A 162 -5.11 -25.57 -16.72
C LYS A 162 -3.77 -26.32 -16.88
N GLU A 163 -2.71 -25.59 -16.57
CA GLU A 163 -1.36 -26.13 -16.52
C GLU A 163 -0.94 -26.36 -15.06
N PRO A 164 -0.03 -27.30 -14.76
CA PRO A 164 0.50 -27.52 -13.42
C PRO A 164 1.41 -26.34 -13.02
N THR A 165 0.83 -25.15 -12.89
CA THR A 165 1.52 -23.89 -12.64
C THR A 165 0.92 -23.21 -11.42
N LEU A 166 1.79 -22.79 -10.51
CA LEU A 166 1.48 -21.81 -9.48
C LEU A 166 1.86 -20.44 -10.01
N ILE A 167 1.02 -19.43 -9.81
CA ILE A 167 1.38 -18.07 -10.18
C ILE A 167 1.32 -17.14 -8.96
N PHE A 168 2.37 -16.34 -8.79
CA PHE A 168 2.41 -15.23 -7.85
C PHE A 168 2.43 -13.91 -8.62
N THR A 169 1.47 -13.04 -8.35
CA THR A 169 1.35 -11.75 -9.04
C THR A 169 1.53 -10.58 -8.09
N GLY A 170 2.29 -9.55 -8.52
CA GLY A 170 2.44 -8.36 -7.68
C GLY A 170 3.55 -7.42 -8.16
N ASN A 171 3.70 -6.28 -7.48
CA ASN A 171 4.85 -5.42 -7.68
C ASN A 171 6.08 -6.01 -6.95
N MET A 172 7.08 -6.48 -7.69
CA MET A 172 8.25 -7.17 -7.15
C MET A 172 9.35 -6.22 -6.63
N SER A 173 9.07 -4.90 -6.54
CA SER A 173 9.85 -3.94 -5.74
C SER A 173 9.22 -3.65 -4.38
N TYR A 174 8.04 -4.17 -4.11
CA TYR A 174 7.35 -4.01 -2.82
C TYR A 174 7.81 -5.12 -1.88
N GLN A 175 8.49 -4.75 -0.79
CA GLN A 175 9.17 -5.68 0.10
C GLN A 175 8.30 -6.85 0.60
N PRO A 176 7.02 -6.67 1.01
CA PRO A 176 6.18 -7.79 1.40
C PRO A 176 5.97 -8.84 0.30
N ASN A 177 5.90 -8.44 -0.98
CA ASN A 177 5.77 -9.38 -2.09
C ASN A 177 7.08 -10.13 -2.32
N VAL A 178 8.22 -9.43 -2.22
CA VAL A 178 9.56 -10.04 -2.31
C VAL A 178 9.73 -11.08 -1.20
N ASP A 179 9.44 -10.68 0.05
CA ASP A 179 9.56 -11.57 1.20
C ASP A 179 8.65 -12.81 1.07
N ALA A 180 7.42 -12.63 0.55
CA ALA A 180 6.49 -13.74 0.35
C ALA A 180 6.99 -14.74 -0.69
N VAL A 181 7.48 -14.26 -1.84
CA VAL A 181 8.00 -15.14 -2.91
C VAL A 181 9.25 -15.88 -2.46
N LEU A 182 10.20 -15.19 -1.83
CA LEU A 182 11.44 -15.81 -1.35
C LEU A 182 11.15 -16.82 -0.23
N TRP A 183 10.28 -16.46 0.72
CA TRP A 183 9.85 -17.37 1.78
C TRP A 183 9.18 -18.63 1.21
N PHE A 184 8.28 -18.48 0.21
CA PHE A 184 7.62 -19.62 -0.45
C PHE A 184 8.65 -20.52 -1.13
N TYR A 185 9.60 -19.94 -1.83
CA TYR A 185 10.67 -20.68 -2.47
C TYR A 185 11.51 -21.47 -1.44
N GLU A 186 11.96 -20.81 -0.39
CA GLU A 186 12.82 -21.44 0.63
C GLU A 186 12.13 -22.52 1.47
N ASN A 187 10.81 -22.40 1.70
CA ASN A 187 10.12 -23.24 2.66
C ASN A 187 9.12 -24.23 2.04
N CYS A 188 8.66 -23.99 0.79
CA CYS A 188 7.61 -24.81 0.18
C CYS A 188 8.00 -25.42 -1.16
N TRP A 189 8.86 -24.75 -1.94
CA TRP A 189 9.10 -25.12 -3.33
C TRP A 189 9.65 -26.53 -3.51
N ASP A 190 10.69 -26.93 -2.79
CA ASP A 190 11.32 -28.23 -2.91
C ASP A 190 10.39 -29.39 -2.55
N ALA A 191 9.57 -29.20 -1.51
CA ALA A 191 8.57 -30.19 -1.12
C ALA A 191 7.51 -30.38 -2.22
N LEU A 192 6.98 -29.28 -2.77
CA LEU A 192 5.99 -29.32 -3.84
C LEU A 192 6.56 -29.92 -5.13
N LYS A 193 7.79 -29.58 -5.51
CA LYS A 193 8.47 -30.10 -6.69
C LYS A 193 8.74 -31.62 -6.58
N SER A 194 9.04 -32.12 -5.38
CA SER A 194 9.24 -33.54 -5.15
C SER A 194 7.95 -34.37 -5.32
N GLU A 195 6.82 -33.78 -4.88
CA GLU A 195 5.48 -34.39 -5.02
C GLU A 195 4.90 -34.26 -6.44
N LEU A 196 5.19 -33.12 -7.08
CA LEU A 196 4.67 -32.75 -8.41
C LEU A 196 5.83 -32.31 -9.32
N PRO A 197 6.58 -33.23 -9.93
CA PRO A 197 7.77 -32.92 -10.72
C PRO A 197 7.52 -32.04 -11.95
N SER A 198 6.29 -32.01 -12.47
CA SER A 198 5.89 -31.14 -13.60
C SER A 198 5.42 -29.74 -13.16
N LEU A 199 5.38 -29.46 -11.86
CA LEU A 199 4.93 -28.17 -11.32
C LEU A 199 5.87 -27.06 -11.75
N ARG A 200 5.29 -25.94 -12.16
CA ARG A 200 6.00 -24.69 -12.49
C ARG A 200 5.61 -23.58 -11.53
N LEU A 201 6.52 -22.66 -11.31
CA LEU A 201 6.25 -21.39 -10.60
C LEU A 201 6.44 -20.22 -11.56
N VAL A 202 5.42 -19.39 -11.69
CA VAL A 202 5.49 -18.13 -12.44
C VAL A 202 5.40 -16.98 -11.45
N VAL A 203 6.43 -16.13 -11.44
CA VAL A 203 6.45 -14.89 -10.68
C VAL A 203 6.26 -13.72 -11.65
N ALA A 204 5.06 -13.17 -11.66
CA ALA A 204 4.67 -12.15 -12.62
C ALA A 204 4.48 -10.78 -11.95
N GLY A 205 5.21 -9.76 -12.43
CA GLY A 205 5.06 -8.40 -11.95
C GLY A 205 6.26 -7.51 -12.18
N ARG A 206 5.99 -6.21 -12.13
CA ARG A 206 7.00 -5.19 -12.46
C ARG A 206 8.13 -5.12 -11.44
N SER A 207 9.29 -4.68 -11.94
CA SER A 207 10.46 -4.29 -11.14
C SER A 207 10.94 -5.38 -10.15
N PRO A 208 11.23 -6.62 -10.61
CA PRO A 208 11.76 -7.66 -9.75
C PRO A 208 13.14 -7.26 -9.20
N THR A 209 13.35 -7.55 -7.92
CA THR A 209 14.67 -7.40 -7.27
C THR A 209 15.64 -8.47 -7.75
N SER A 210 16.95 -8.29 -7.53
CA SER A 210 17.97 -9.29 -7.89
C SER A 210 17.66 -10.67 -7.29
N GLY A 211 17.30 -10.73 -5.99
CA GLY A 211 16.94 -11.99 -5.34
C GLY A 211 15.73 -12.70 -5.97
N VAL A 212 14.73 -11.95 -6.45
CA VAL A 212 13.61 -12.54 -7.19
C VAL A 212 14.04 -12.99 -8.59
N LEU A 213 14.90 -12.23 -9.28
CA LEU A 213 15.43 -12.60 -10.59
C LEU A 213 16.27 -13.88 -10.54
N GLU A 214 17.04 -14.08 -9.48
CA GLU A 214 17.86 -15.27 -9.25
C GLU A 214 17.03 -16.57 -9.22
N LEU A 215 15.77 -16.51 -8.79
CA LEU A 215 14.87 -17.68 -8.83
C LEU A 215 14.67 -18.20 -10.26
N GLY A 216 14.75 -17.33 -11.26
CA GLY A 216 14.64 -17.70 -12.67
C GLY A 216 15.82 -18.55 -13.21
N SER A 217 16.87 -18.78 -12.43
CA SER A 217 17.93 -19.74 -12.74
C SER A 217 17.46 -21.20 -12.55
N GLU A 218 16.42 -21.43 -11.80
CA GLU A 218 15.78 -22.73 -11.61
C GLU A 218 14.90 -23.05 -12.83
N PRO A 219 15.09 -24.21 -13.51
CA PRO A 219 14.42 -24.53 -14.78
C PRO A 219 12.88 -24.48 -14.74
N MET A 220 12.28 -24.73 -13.58
CA MET A 220 10.82 -24.76 -13.40
C MET A 220 10.26 -23.44 -12.89
N ILE A 221 11.07 -22.40 -12.76
CA ILE A 221 10.64 -21.08 -12.28
C ILE A 221 10.80 -20.05 -13.40
N THR A 222 9.76 -19.27 -13.65
CA THR A 222 9.78 -18.17 -14.61
C THR A 222 9.49 -16.85 -13.92
N VAL A 223 10.42 -15.90 -14.00
CA VAL A 223 10.22 -14.51 -13.53
C VAL A 223 9.98 -13.64 -14.75
N THR A 224 8.72 -13.22 -14.96
CA THR A 224 8.33 -12.56 -16.21
C THR A 224 8.66 -11.06 -16.25
N GLY A 225 8.82 -10.42 -15.09
CA GLY A 225 8.75 -8.96 -15.03
C GLY A 225 7.33 -8.46 -15.35
N SER A 226 7.23 -7.25 -15.94
CA SER A 226 5.94 -6.71 -16.41
C SER A 226 5.44 -7.50 -17.62
N VAL A 227 4.16 -7.87 -17.58
CA VAL A 227 3.46 -8.50 -18.71
C VAL A 227 2.39 -7.55 -19.27
N PRO A 228 2.11 -7.59 -20.58
CA PRO A 228 1.06 -6.77 -21.18
C PRO A 228 -0.33 -7.12 -20.62
N GLU A 229 -0.61 -8.42 -20.47
CA GLU A 229 -1.86 -8.96 -19.94
C GLU A 229 -1.58 -10.03 -18.90
N ILE A 230 -2.19 -9.88 -17.73
CA ILE A 230 -2.01 -10.82 -16.61
C ILE A 230 -3.09 -11.89 -16.59
N ALA A 231 -4.28 -11.61 -17.11
CA ALA A 231 -5.41 -12.53 -17.08
C ALA A 231 -5.11 -13.91 -17.72
N PRO A 232 -4.46 -14.02 -18.90
CA PRO A 232 -4.13 -15.32 -19.46
C PRO A 232 -3.27 -16.19 -18.54
N LEU A 233 -2.27 -15.60 -17.88
CA LEU A 233 -1.38 -16.31 -16.97
C LEU A 233 -2.13 -16.81 -15.71
N ILE A 234 -3.00 -15.95 -15.14
CA ILE A 234 -3.82 -16.34 -13.98
C ILE A 234 -4.82 -17.43 -14.36
N ASN A 235 -5.46 -17.30 -15.55
CA ASN A 235 -6.46 -18.27 -15.99
C ASN A 235 -5.87 -19.64 -16.35
N SER A 236 -4.63 -19.72 -16.84
CA SER A 236 -3.96 -20.98 -17.13
C SER A 236 -3.35 -21.66 -15.89
N ALA A 237 -3.07 -20.93 -14.83
CA ALA A 237 -2.50 -21.48 -13.61
C ALA A 237 -3.52 -22.34 -12.84
N LEU A 238 -3.05 -23.37 -12.13
CA LEU A 238 -3.84 -24.16 -11.19
C LEU A 238 -4.19 -23.35 -9.94
N VAL A 239 -3.21 -22.58 -9.45
CA VAL A 239 -3.35 -21.75 -8.24
C VAL A 239 -2.71 -20.38 -8.50
N ALA A 240 -3.40 -19.32 -8.06
CA ALA A 240 -2.95 -17.93 -8.15
C ALA A 240 -3.06 -17.23 -6.78
#